data_ae2eb3f33cdb25b61c8ed46280e1fd75
#
_entry.id   ae2eb3f33cdb25b61c8ed46280e1fd75
#
_cell.length_a   1.000
_cell.length_b   1.000
_cell.length_c   1.000
_cell.angle_alpha   90.00
_cell.angle_beta   90.00
_cell.angle_gamma   90.00
#
_symmetry.space_group_name_H-M   'P 1'
#
loop_
_entity.id
_entity.type
_entity.pdbx_description
1 polymer ?
#
loop_
_entity_poly.entity_id
_entity_poly.type
_entity_poly.pdbx_seq_one_letter_code
_entity_poly.pdbx_strand_id
1 'polypeptide(L)'
;MDFFDLIFPKNCLSCGRQGNYICQSCINKLVLLKQLCPYCEKASTDGVTHIKCLKKLRLSGVFSIWPYEGVIRTAILKLKYKFAKEIAKELSEYMANYLKNQPIFPKNLTLTPIPLYFLRENFRGFNQSELVGEPLTKKMGWDFNSDILIRKRFRRPQTELKGKERRRNIKGVFSMNPSYKLQTTSYILFDDVYTTGSTLKEAAKVLKRNGAKEVWGLTIAR
;
A
#
# COMPACT_ATOMS: atom_id res chain seq x y z
N MET A 1 16.30 -22.70 -11.74
CA MET A 1 16.65 -22.83 -10.29
C MET A 1 17.99 -22.13 -10.15
N ASP A 2 18.02 -21.02 -9.43
CA ASP A 2 19.28 -20.34 -9.17
C ASP A 2 20.12 -21.18 -8.20
N PHE A 3 21.43 -21.22 -8.40
CA PHE A 3 22.37 -21.92 -7.51
C PHE A 3 22.21 -21.52 -6.04
N PHE A 4 21.80 -20.27 -5.79
CA PHE A 4 21.49 -19.77 -4.46
C PHE A 4 20.23 -20.39 -3.83
N ASP A 5 19.24 -20.79 -4.64
CA ASP A 5 18.03 -21.47 -4.14
C ASP A 5 18.33 -22.89 -3.63
N LEU A 6 19.46 -23.48 -4.03
CA LEU A 6 19.91 -24.79 -3.55
C LEU A 6 20.54 -24.71 -2.16
N ILE A 7 21.25 -23.61 -1.86
CA ILE A 7 21.94 -23.40 -0.58
C ILE A 7 21.01 -22.74 0.45
N PHE A 8 20.11 -21.86 -0.02
CA PHE A 8 19.13 -21.16 0.82
C PHE A 8 17.73 -21.32 0.21
N PRO A 9 17.10 -22.50 0.34
CA PRO A 9 15.80 -22.75 -0.25
C PRO A 9 14.73 -21.80 0.30
N LYS A 10 13.94 -21.22 -0.61
CA LYS A 10 12.77 -20.43 -0.23
C LYS A 10 11.77 -21.34 0.45
N ASN A 11 11.36 -20.99 1.64
CA ASN A 11 10.34 -21.70 2.39
C ASN A 11 9.14 -20.80 2.66
N CYS A 12 7.94 -21.33 2.51
CA CYS A 12 6.72 -20.58 2.77
C CYS A 12 6.67 -20.08 4.20
N LEU A 13 6.44 -18.78 4.37
CA LEU A 13 6.43 -18.06 5.65
C LEU A 13 5.29 -18.51 6.61
N SER A 14 4.41 -19.39 6.15
CA SER A 14 3.31 -19.93 6.94
C SER A 14 3.43 -21.45 7.15
N CYS A 15 3.57 -22.24 6.06
CA CYS A 15 3.54 -23.71 6.15
C CYS A 15 4.91 -24.39 5.96
N GLY A 16 5.97 -23.65 5.70
CA GLY A 16 7.33 -24.19 5.51
C GLY A 16 7.57 -24.90 4.16
N ARG A 17 6.57 -25.03 3.27
CA ARG A 17 6.75 -25.68 1.96
C ARG A 17 7.81 -24.96 1.14
N GLN A 18 8.71 -25.72 0.54
CA GLN A 18 9.76 -25.19 -0.32
C GLN A 18 9.21 -24.60 -1.64
N GLY A 19 9.93 -23.66 -2.21
CA GLY A 19 9.72 -23.08 -3.52
C GLY A 19 9.40 -21.58 -3.50
N ASN A 20 8.49 -21.10 -2.64
CA ASN A 20 8.06 -19.71 -2.55
C ASN A 20 7.96 -19.24 -1.11
N TYR A 21 8.17 -17.93 -0.88
CA TYR A 21 7.89 -17.32 0.43
C TYR A 21 6.40 -17.27 0.74
N ILE A 22 5.56 -17.20 -0.29
CA ILE A 22 4.10 -17.23 -0.18
C ILE A 22 3.58 -18.31 -1.13
N CYS A 23 3.29 -19.52 -0.62
CA CYS A 23 2.79 -20.57 -1.50
C CYS A 23 1.30 -20.41 -1.80
N GLN A 24 0.89 -20.89 -2.98
CA GLN A 24 -0.49 -20.79 -3.48
C GLN A 24 -1.52 -21.36 -2.49
N SER A 25 -1.20 -22.48 -1.83
CA SER A 25 -2.12 -23.09 -0.86
C SER A 25 -2.33 -22.25 0.40
N CYS A 26 -1.34 -21.43 0.82
CA CYS A 26 -1.49 -20.55 1.96
C CYS A 26 -2.26 -19.28 1.60
N ILE A 27 -2.03 -18.71 0.40
CA ILE A 27 -2.78 -17.51 -0.01
C ILE A 27 -4.24 -17.83 -0.31
N ASN A 28 -4.54 -19.00 -0.87
CA ASN A 28 -5.91 -19.43 -1.16
C ASN A 28 -6.76 -19.71 0.10
N LYS A 29 -6.12 -19.87 1.27
CA LYS A 29 -6.83 -20.01 2.55
C LYS A 29 -7.31 -18.67 3.12
N LEU A 30 -6.79 -17.55 2.59
CA LEU A 30 -7.16 -16.23 3.08
C LEU A 30 -8.54 -15.84 2.56
N VAL A 31 -9.41 -15.43 3.47
CA VAL A 31 -10.71 -14.88 3.12
C VAL A 31 -10.49 -13.43 2.65
N LEU A 32 -11.04 -13.10 1.48
CA LEU A 32 -10.97 -11.75 0.96
C LEU A 32 -11.77 -10.78 1.83
N LEU A 33 -11.26 -9.57 1.98
CA LEU A 33 -11.90 -8.57 2.83
C LEU A 33 -13.16 -7.99 2.19
N LYS A 34 -14.22 -7.89 2.97
CA LYS A 34 -15.34 -7.00 2.65
C LYS A 34 -14.83 -5.55 2.71
N GLN A 35 -14.99 -4.82 1.61
CA GLN A 35 -14.51 -3.45 1.52
C GLN A 35 -15.37 -2.50 2.37
N LEU A 36 -14.76 -1.44 2.89
CA LEU A 36 -15.42 -0.47 3.74
C LEU A 36 -15.19 0.95 3.22
N CYS A 37 -16.18 1.81 3.41
CA CYS A 37 -16.00 3.23 3.21
C CYS A 37 -14.92 3.77 4.17
N PRO A 38 -13.86 4.44 3.67
CA PRO A 38 -12.74 4.86 4.52
C PRO A 38 -13.10 5.90 5.60
N TYR A 39 -14.30 6.47 5.57
CA TYR A 39 -14.70 7.52 6.50
C TYR A 39 -15.75 7.11 7.51
N CYS A 40 -16.75 6.34 7.16
CA CYS A 40 -17.77 5.87 8.10
C CYS A 40 -17.60 4.41 8.50
N GLU A 41 -16.63 3.71 7.88
CA GLU A 41 -16.27 2.31 8.17
C GLU A 41 -17.42 1.30 7.97
N LYS A 42 -18.52 1.72 7.32
CA LYS A 42 -19.60 0.83 6.90
C LYS A 42 -19.25 0.13 5.60
N ALA A 43 -19.88 -1.02 5.34
CA ALA A 43 -19.71 -1.79 4.11
C ALA A 43 -19.87 -0.88 2.87
N SER A 44 -19.01 -1.08 1.89
CA SER A 44 -18.99 -0.31 0.66
C SER A 44 -18.62 -1.21 -0.50
N THR A 45 -19.33 -1.08 -1.63
CA THR A 45 -18.96 -1.77 -2.86
C THR A 45 -17.57 -1.28 -3.27
N ASP A 46 -16.64 -2.21 -3.48
CA ASP A 46 -15.27 -1.96 -3.94
C ASP A 46 -14.48 -0.90 -3.13
N GLY A 47 -14.92 -0.62 -1.90
CA GLY A 47 -14.26 0.35 -1.03
C GLY A 47 -14.49 1.82 -1.40
N VAL A 48 -15.43 2.11 -2.29
CA VAL A 48 -15.79 3.48 -2.71
C VAL A 48 -16.23 4.31 -1.51
N THR A 49 -15.80 5.55 -1.46
CA THR A 49 -16.30 6.49 -0.45
C THR A 49 -17.77 6.82 -0.69
N HIS A 50 -18.63 6.56 0.27
CA HIS A 50 -20.05 6.85 0.16
C HIS A 50 -20.32 8.32 -0.19
N ILE A 51 -21.33 8.61 -0.99
CA ILE A 51 -21.68 9.98 -1.45
C ILE A 51 -21.79 10.94 -0.27
N LYS A 52 -22.45 10.54 0.82
CA LYS A 52 -22.58 11.36 2.05
C LYS A 52 -21.22 11.58 2.78
N CYS A 53 -20.25 10.73 2.52
CA CYS A 53 -18.90 10.84 3.10
C CYS A 53 -17.92 11.57 2.18
N LEU A 54 -18.21 11.67 0.89
CA LEU A 54 -17.33 12.27 -0.09
C LEU A 54 -17.29 13.80 0.08
N LYS A 55 -16.08 14.35 0.18
CA LYS A 55 -15.80 15.80 0.21
C LYS A 55 -14.57 16.10 -0.65
N LYS A 56 -14.44 17.37 -1.08
CA LYS A 56 -13.40 17.82 -2.03
C LYS A 56 -11.99 17.26 -1.78
N LEU A 57 -11.55 17.17 -0.52
CA LEU A 57 -10.20 16.74 -0.15
C LEU A 57 -10.15 15.29 0.38
N ARG A 58 -11.15 14.48 0.10
CA ARG A 58 -11.22 13.08 0.57
C ARG A 58 -10.83 12.08 -0.51
N LEU A 59 -10.42 10.91 -0.06
CA LEU A 59 -10.22 9.73 -0.92
C LEU A 59 -11.51 9.39 -1.65
N SER A 60 -11.38 9.00 -2.92
CA SER A 60 -12.48 8.42 -3.72
C SER A 60 -12.88 7.04 -3.19
N GLY A 61 -11.93 6.30 -2.65
CA GLY A 61 -12.13 5.02 -2.00
C GLY A 61 -10.82 4.46 -1.44
N VAL A 62 -10.91 3.31 -0.76
CA VAL A 62 -9.76 2.52 -0.32
C VAL A 62 -10.04 1.05 -0.55
N PHE A 63 -9.09 0.37 -1.19
CA PHE A 63 -9.14 -1.05 -1.41
C PHE A 63 -8.01 -1.75 -0.64
N SER A 64 -8.37 -2.71 0.22
CA SER A 64 -7.43 -3.54 0.96
C SER A 64 -7.66 -4.99 0.57
N ILE A 65 -6.63 -5.72 0.16
CA ILE A 65 -6.82 -7.03 -0.48
C ILE A 65 -7.06 -8.11 0.57
N TRP A 66 -6.15 -8.27 1.53
CA TRP A 66 -6.18 -9.37 2.49
C TRP A 66 -6.33 -8.91 3.94
N PRO A 67 -6.79 -9.80 4.85
CA PRO A 67 -6.68 -9.55 6.28
C PRO A 67 -5.20 -9.52 6.71
N TYR A 68 -4.89 -8.68 7.71
CA TYR A 68 -3.54 -8.57 8.29
C TYR A 68 -3.28 -9.75 9.23
N GLU A 69 -3.23 -10.97 8.69
CA GLU A 69 -3.04 -12.21 9.41
C GLU A 69 -2.23 -13.24 8.60
N GLY A 70 -1.92 -14.37 9.20
CA GLY A 70 -1.29 -15.52 8.56
C GLY A 70 -0.04 -15.15 7.75
N VAL A 71 0.06 -15.71 6.54
CA VAL A 71 1.19 -15.51 5.63
C VAL A 71 1.37 -14.05 5.22
N ILE A 72 0.28 -13.29 5.06
CA ILE A 72 0.34 -11.87 4.67
C ILE A 72 0.97 -11.02 5.76
N ARG A 73 0.56 -11.21 7.03
CA ARG A 73 1.17 -10.52 8.16
C ARG A 73 2.66 -10.81 8.25
N THR A 74 3.04 -12.08 8.12
CA THR A 74 4.45 -12.50 8.18
C THR A 74 5.25 -11.91 7.02
N ALA A 75 4.70 -11.94 5.80
CA ALA A 75 5.34 -11.36 4.61
C ALA A 75 5.56 -9.84 4.78
N ILE A 76 4.54 -9.08 5.20
CA ILE A 76 4.65 -7.64 5.44
C ILE A 76 5.71 -7.32 6.52
N LEU A 77 5.79 -8.10 7.58
CA LEU A 77 6.84 -7.94 8.59
C LEU A 77 8.23 -8.21 8.02
N LYS A 78 8.37 -9.23 7.18
CA LYS A 78 9.64 -9.60 6.52
C LYS A 78 10.07 -8.61 5.43
N LEU A 79 9.15 -7.84 4.82
CA LEU A 79 9.49 -6.75 3.90
C LEU A 79 10.44 -5.70 4.51
N LYS A 80 10.63 -5.70 5.81
CA LYS A 80 11.54 -4.76 6.50
C LYS A 80 12.98 -5.25 6.60
N TYR A 81 13.27 -6.48 6.15
CA TYR A 81 14.53 -7.18 6.39
C TYR A 81 15.07 -7.85 5.12
N LYS A 82 16.00 -8.82 5.28
CA LYS A 82 16.51 -9.67 4.21
C LYS A 82 15.38 -10.30 3.39
N PHE A 83 15.63 -10.52 2.08
CA PHE A 83 14.68 -11.09 1.11
C PHE A 83 13.43 -10.21 0.84
N ALA A 84 13.48 -8.94 1.20
CA ALA A 84 12.35 -8.03 0.98
C ALA A 84 11.96 -7.93 -0.50
N LYS A 85 12.93 -7.95 -1.42
CA LYS A 85 12.70 -7.84 -2.87
C LYS A 85 11.95 -9.06 -3.42
N GLU A 86 12.33 -10.26 -3.01
CA GLU A 86 11.70 -11.51 -3.45
C GLU A 86 10.27 -11.62 -2.92
N ILE A 87 10.08 -11.32 -1.64
CA ILE A 87 8.74 -11.30 -1.02
C ILE A 87 7.86 -10.23 -1.68
N ALA A 88 8.41 -9.05 -1.98
CA ALA A 88 7.70 -7.98 -2.66
C ALA A 88 7.26 -8.39 -4.07
N LYS A 89 8.11 -9.10 -4.81
CA LYS A 89 7.81 -9.65 -6.13
C LYS A 89 6.63 -10.63 -6.07
N GLU A 90 6.67 -11.59 -5.14
CA GLU A 90 5.57 -12.55 -4.95
C GLU A 90 4.26 -11.86 -4.54
N LEU A 91 4.31 -10.91 -3.58
CA LEU A 91 3.14 -10.13 -3.18
C LEU A 91 2.56 -9.34 -4.35
N SER A 92 3.41 -8.66 -5.15
CA SER A 92 2.96 -7.90 -6.31
C SER A 92 2.29 -8.77 -7.36
N GLU A 93 2.74 -10.02 -7.51
CA GLU A 93 2.15 -10.99 -8.42
C GLU A 93 0.75 -11.43 -7.98
N TYR A 94 0.61 -11.83 -6.72
CA TYR A 94 -0.70 -12.16 -6.16
C TYR A 94 -1.67 -11.00 -6.18
N MET A 95 -1.19 -9.79 -5.86
CA MET A 95 -1.99 -8.56 -5.95
C MET A 95 -2.47 -8.30 -7.38
N ALA A 96 -1.56 -8.37 -8.37
CA ALA A 96 -1.91 -8.14 -9.76
C ALA A 96 -2.93 -9.16 -10.28
N ASN A 97 -2.74 -10.45 -9.98
CA ASN A 97 -3.66 -11.50 -10.37
C ASN A 97 -5.07 -11.27 -9.79
N TYR A 98 -5.14 -10.78 -8.55
CA TYR A 98 -6.41 -10.44 -7.93
C TYR A 98 -7.04 -9.19 -8.55
N LEU A 99 -6.27 -8.11 -8.69
CA LEU A 99 -6.77 -6.80 -9.16
C LEU A 99 -7.17 -6.77 -10.62
N LYS A 100 -6.59 -7.61 -11.49
CA LYS A 100 -6.96 -7.70 -12.91
C LYS A 100 -8.44 -8.03 -13.13
N ASN A 101 -9.04 -8.76 -12.19
CA ASN A 101 -10.44 -9.14 -12.24
C ASN A 101 -11.37 -8.15 -11.50
N GLN A 102 -10.82 -7.01 -11.06
CA GLN A 102 -11.57 -5.99 -10.31
C GLN A 102 -11.52 -4.66 -11.07
N PRO A 103 -12.58 -4.27 -11.79
CA PRO A 103 -12.61 -3.02 -12.55
C PRO A 103 -12.84 -1.78 -11.68
N ILE A 104 -12.10 -1.68 -10.57
CA ILE A 104 -12.32 -0.67 -9.53
C ILE A 104 -11.64 0.66 -9.87
N PHE A 105 -10.46 0.57 -10.49
CA PHE A 105 -9.61 1.73 -10.68
C PHE A 105 -9.75 2.34 -12.08
N PRO A 106 -9.60 3.67 -12.22
CA PRO A 106 -9.55 4.33 -13.53
C PRO A 106 -8.44 3.75 -14.42
N LYS A 107 -8.63 3.80 -15.75
CA LYS A 107 -7.64 3.25 -16.70
C LYS A 107 -6.31 4.00 -16.68
N ASN A 108 -6.35 5.34 -16.66
CA ASN A 108 -5.15 6.18 -16.67
C ASN A 108 -4.87 6.71 -15.28
N LEU A 109 -4.00 6.02 -14.54
CA LEU A 109 -3.65 6.41 -13.18
C LEU A 109 -2.16 6.26 -12.92
N THR A 110 -1.68 7.02 -11.95
CA THR A 110 -0.33 6.89 -11.41
C THR A 110 -0.41 6.34 -9.98
N LEU A 111 0.31 5.25 -9.72
CA LEU A 111 0.52 4.78 -8.37
C LEU A 111 1.71 5.51 -7.75
N THR A 112 1.50 6.09 -6.57
CA THR A 112 2.57 6.66 -5.74
C THR A 112 2.59 5.96 -4.39
N PRO A 113 3.75 5.41 -3.98
CA PRO A 113 3.90 4.81 -2.67
C PRO A 113 3.85 5.89 -1.58
N ILE A 114 3.35 5.54 -0.40
CA ILE A 114 3.45 6.41 0.77
C ILE A 114 4.93 6.53 1.17
N PRO A 115 5.50 7.76 1.19
CA PRO A 115 6.91 7.92 1.54
C PRO A 115 7.17 7.61 3.01
N LEU A 116 8.25 6.91 3.26
CA LEU A 116 8.80 6.74 4.60
C LEU A 116 9.42 8.05 5.09
N TYR A 117 9.61 8.14 6.40
CA TYR A 117 10.48 9.17 6.94
C TYR A 117 11.94 8.84 6.63
N PHE A 118 12.72 9.83 6.18
CA PHE A 118 14.07 9.63 5.65
C PHE A 118 15.00 8.82 6.57
N LEU A 119 14.93 8.98 7.92
CA LEU A 119 15.74 8.16 8.83
C LEU A 119 15.38 6.67 8.81
N ARG A 120 14.10 6.34 8.57
CA ARG A 120 13.67 4.94 8.43
C ARG A 120 14.06 4.37 7.08
N GLU A 121 14.03 5.19 6.06
CA GLU A 121 14.47 4.81 4.72
C GLU A 121 15.97 4.59 4.68
N ASN A 122 16.76 5.52 5.26
CA ASN A 122 18.21 5.38 5.39
C ASN A 122 18.62 4.16 6.23
N PHE A 123 17.90 3.87 7.33
CA PHE A 123 18.16 2.70 8.15
C PHE A 123 17.83 1.38 7.44
N ARG A 124 16.81 1.37 6.57
CA ARG A 124 16.36 0.16 5.86
C ARG A 124 16.96 0.04 4.46
N GLY A 125 17.41 1.14 3.87
CA GLY A 125 17.88 1.23 2.50
C GLY A 125 16.78 1.20 1.42
N PHE A 126 15.50 1.12 1.82
CA PHE A 126 14.37 1.06 0.88
C PHE A 126 13.02 1.37 1.54
N ASN A 127 12.03 1.71 0.70
CA ASN A 127 10.63 1.85 1.06
C ASN A 127 9.85 0.58 0.68
N GLN A 128 9.21 -0.10 1.64
CA GLN A 128 8.45 -1.33 1.38
C GLN A 128 7.30 -1.13 0.39
N SER A 129 6.61 0.01 0.50
CA SER A 129 5.51 0.33 -0.42
C SER A 129 6.02 0.55 -1.86
N GLU A 130 7.23 1.04 -2.01
CA GLU A 130 7.89 1.17 -3.31
C GLU A 130 8.28 -0.19 -3.88
N LEU A 131 8.92 -1.05 -3.08
CA LEU A 131 9.32 -2.40 -3.49
C LEU A 131 8.17 -3.25 -4.01
N VAL A 132 6.97 -3.10 -3.46
CA VAL A 132 5.78 -3.85 -3.90
C VAL A 132 5.03 -3.09 -5.00
N GLY A 133 4.92 -1.76 -4.88
CA GLY A 133 4.16 -0.92 -5.79
C GLY A 133 4.72 -0.87 -7.21
N GLU A 134 6.04 -0.74 -7.34
CA GLU A 134 6.68 -0.67 -8.67
C GLU A 134 6.49 -1.96 -9.50
N PRO A 135 6.77 -3.18 -9.03
CA PRO A 135 6.48 -4.37 -9.81
C PRO A 135 4.98 -4.61 -10.02
N LEU A 136 4.12 -4.16 -9.11
CA LEU A 136 2.67 -4.21 -9.30
C LEU A 136 2.23 -3.36 -10.49
N THR A 137 2.72 -2.11 -10.60
CA THR A 137 2.33 -1.22 -11.72
C THR A 137 2.74 -1.78 -13.07
N LYS A 138 3.94 -2.39 -13.18
CA LYS A 138 4.40 -3.07 -14.41
C LYS A 138 3.44 -4.19 -14.85
N LYS A 139 2.86 -4.93 -13.89
CA LYS A 139 1.90 -6.02 -14.15
C LYS A 139 0.49 -5.53 -14.49
N MET A 140 0.14 -4.32 -14.01
CA MET A 140 -1.17 -3.71 -14.21
C MET A 140 -1.22 -2.73 -15.39
N GLY A 141 -0.07 -2.35 -15.96
CA GLY A 141 0.02 -1.32 -17.00
C GLY A 141 -0.28 0.09 -16.45
N TRP A 142 0.03 0.34 -15.18
CA TRP A 142 -0.12 1.65 -14.54
C TRP A 142 1.20 2.40 -14.52
N ASP A 143 1.12 3.74 -14.48
CA ASP A 143 2.30 4.56 -14.23
C ASP A 143 2.75 4.43 -12.76
N PHE A 144 4.06 4.55 -12.55
CA PHE A 144 4.66 4.55 -11.22
C PHE A 144 5.49 5.82 -11.00
N ASN A 145 5.30 6.46 -9.86
CA ASN A 145 6.16 7.57 -9.45
C ASN A 145 6.26 7.69 -7.93
N SER A 146 7.46 7.51 -7.38
CA SER A 146 7.77 7.62 -5.95
C SER A 146 7.99 9.06 -5.48
N ASP A 147 8.27 9.99 -6.40
CA ASP A 147 8.74 11.34 -6.07
C ASP A 147 7.62 12.38 -5.91
N ILE A 148 6.37 11.99 -6.08
CA ILE A 148 5.22 12.92 -6.01
C ILE A 148 5.04 13.49 -4.62
N LEU A 149 5.22 12.65 -3.60
CA LEU A 149 5.00 13.02 -2.20
C LEU A 149 6.30 12.99 -1.40
N ILE A 150 6.48 13.98 -0.55
CA ILE A 150 7.59 14.05 0.40
C ILE A 150 7.04 14.01 1.84
N ARG A 151 7.69 13.25 2.71
CA ARG A 151 7.40 13.23 4.14
C ARG A 151 8.34 14.17 4.90
N LYS A 152 7.85 15.33 5.28
CA LYS A 152 8.66 16.42 5.84
C LYS A 152 9.03 16.30 7.33
N ARG A 153 8.26 15.56 8.14
CA ARG A 153 8.44 15.60 9.61
C ARG A 153 8.44 14.20 10.20
N PHE A 154 9.36 14.01 11.14
CA PHE A 154 9.29 12.95 12.12
C PHE A 154 8.45 13.45 13.31
N ARG A 155 7.34 12.79 13.56
CA ARG A 155 6.71 12.82 14.87
C ARG A 155 6.85 11.42 15.47
N ARG A 156 6.96 11.31 16.80
CA ARG A 156 7.29 10.09 17.59
C ARG A 156 6.84 8.77 16.96
N PRO A 157 7.60 7.65 17.13
CA PRO A 157 7.25 6.35 16.56
C PRO A 157 5.82 5.96 16.87
N GLN A 158 5.06 5.58 15.83
CA GLN A 158 3.63 5.25 15.96
C GLN A 158 3.35 3.93 16.67
N THR A 159 4.39 3.13 16.98
CA THR A 159 4.26 1.85 17.68
C THR A 159 3.71 1.97 19.09
N GLU A 160 3.85 3.15 19.71
CA GLU A 160 3.42 3.42 21.09
C GLU A 160 2.10 4.20 21.19
N LEU A 161 1.49 4.62 20.05
CA LEU A 161 0.35 5.52 20.06
C LEU A 161 -0.96 4.81 19.73
N LYS A 162 -2.01 5.04 20.54
CA LYS A 162 -3.38 4.57 20.28
C LYS A 162 -4.12 5.47 19.28
N GLY A 163 -5.15 4.96 18.62
CA GLY A 163 -5.84 5.53 17.43
C GLY A 163 -6.03 7.05 17.33
N LYS A 164 -6.41 7.77 18.40
CA LYS A 164 -6.59 9.24 18.38
C LYS A 164 -5.26 9.99 18.24
N GLU A 165 -4.20 9.50 18.88
CA GLU A 165 -2.86 10.10 18.82
C GLU A 165 -2.20 9.86 17.47
N ARG A 166 -2.43 8.69 16.84
CA ARG A 166 -1.99 8.43 15.45
C ARG A 166 -2.55 9.45 14.47
N ARG A 167 -3.85 9.84 14.62
CA ARG A 167 -4.49 10.85 13.77
C ARG A 167 -3.87 12.24 13.93
N ARG A 168 -3.48 12.62 15.15
CA ARG A 168 -2.82 13.92 15.41
C ARG A 168 -1.39 13.95 14.89
N ASN A 169 -0.65 12.86 15.01
CA ASN A 169 0.74 12.76 14.60
C ASN A 169 0.96 12.78 13.09
N ILE A 170 -0.04 12.41 12.29
CA ILE A 170 0.10 12.35 10.83
C ILE A 170 -0.33 13.65 10.13
N LYS A 171 -0.99 14.58 10.84
CA LYS A 171 -1.50 15.82 10.24
C LYS A 171 -0.34 16.72 9.78
N GLY A 172 -0.33 17.09 8.50
CA GLY A 172 0.65 17.99 7.89
C GLY A 172 2.06 17.39 7.72
N VAL A 173 2.21 16.07 7.81
CA VAL A 173 3.53 15.43 7.61
C VAL A 173 3.90 15.25 6.15
N PHE A 174 2.95 15.31 5.22
CA PHE A 174 3.19 15.18 3.80
C PHE A 174 3.11 16.54 3.10
N SER A 175 3.88 16.67 2.04
CA SER A 175 3.77 17.74 1.05
C SER A 175 3.99 17.18 -0.33
N MET A 176 3.53 17.89 -1.34
CA MET A 176 3.93 17.61 -2.71
C MET A 176 5.38 18.00 -2.92
N ASN A 177 6.10 17.23 -3.74
CA ASN A 177 7.43 17.58 -4.20
C ASN A 177 7.32 18.86 -5.05
N PRO A 178 8.06 19.96 -4.73
CA PRO A 178 7.97 21.21 -5.48
C PRO A 178 8.36 21.08 -6.96
N SER A 179 9.24 20.13 -7.27
CA SER A 179 9.69 19.87 -8.64
C SER A 179 8.73 19.04 -9.47
N TYR A 180 7.63 18.54 -8.86
CA TYR A 180 6.69 17.67 -9.53
C TYR A 180 5.35 18.39 -9.83
N LYS A 181 4.90 18.27 -11.08
CA LYS A 181 3.55 18.68 -11.50
C LYS A 181 2.70 17.44 -11.78
N LEU A 182 1.47 17.42 -11.31
CA LEU A 182 0.57 16.30 -11.56
C LEU A 182 0.31 16.17 -13.07
N GLN A 183 0.57 14.96 -13.62
CA GLN A 183 0.45 14.66 -15.04
C GLN A 183 -0.88 13.98 -15.37
N THR A 184 -1.49 13.30 -14.40
CA THR A 184 -2.78 12.65 -14.53
C THR A 184 -3.79 13.25 -13.56
N THR A 185 -5.05 12.86 -13.71
CA THR A 185 -6.13 13.30 -12.80
C THR A 185 -6.43 12.26 -11.74
N SER A 186 -5.95 11.02 -11.91
CA SER A 186 -6.25 9.88 -11.04
C SER A 186 -4.99 9.28 -10.45
N TYR A 187 -4.98 9.08 -9.15
CA TYR A 187 -3.83 8.58 -8.38
C TYR A 187 -4.23 7.46 -7.44
N ILE A 188 -3.34 6.47 -7.30
CA ILE A 188 -3.38 5.47 -6.22
C ILE A 188 -2.27 5.78 -5.23
N LEU A 189 -2.65 5.99 -3.97
CA LEU A 189 -1.75 6.00 -2.82
C LEU A 189 -1.57 4.56 -2.34
N PHE A 190 -0.35 4.06 -2.38
CA PHE A 190 -0.06 2.68 -1.99
C PHE A 190 0.67 2.60 -0.64
N ASP A 191 0.16 1.78 0.28
CA ASP A 191 0.76 1.51 1.59
C ASP A 191 0.68 0.01 1.91
N ASP A 192 1.47 -0.47 2.88
CA ASP A 192 1.47 -1.89 3.26
C ASP A 192 0.20 -2.29 4.02
N VAL A 193 -0.20 -1.53 5.04
CA VAL A 193 -1.33 -1.88 5.92
C VAL A 193 -2.25 -0.69 6.18
N TYR A 194 -3.53 -0.88 5.92
CA TYR A 194 -4.58 0.04 6.33
C TYR A 194 -4.99 -0.22 7.78
N THR A 195 -4.68 0.68 8.69
CA THR A 195 -5.14 0.61 10.09
C THR A 195 -6.29 1.59 10.33
N THR A 196 -6.00 2.83 10.62
CA THR A 196 -6.98 3.92 10.76
C THR A 196 -7.19 4.71 9.46
N GLY A 197 -6.39 4.42 8.45
CA GLY A 197 -6.34 5.16 7.19
C GLY A 197 -5.83 6.60 7.31
N SER A 198 -5.30 6.99 8.47
CA SER A 198 -4.85 8.37 8.72
C SER A 198 -3.76 8.79 7.73
N THR A 199 -2.84 7.90 7.40
CA THR A 199 -1.74 8.11 6.46
C THR A 199 -2.28 8.41 5.06
N LEU A 200 -3.08 7.48 4.52
CA LEU A 200 -3.68 7.64 3.18
C LEU A 200 -4.58 8.86 3.09
N LYS A 201 -5.40 9.12 4.13
CA LYS A 201 -6.29 10.30 4.20
C LYS A 201 -5.51 11.61 4.20
N GLU A 202 -4.36 11.67 4.87
CA GLU A 202 -3.55 12.89 4.90
C GLU A 202 -2.79 13.09 3.58
N ALA A 203 -2.20 12.03 3.01
CA ALA A 203 -1.55 12.08 1.72
C ALA A 203 -2.54 12.46 0.59
N ALA A 204 -3.76 11.93 0.62
CA ALA A 204 -4.81 12.28 -0.33
C ALA A 204 -5.15 13.76 -0.34
N LYS A 205 -5.18 14.41 0.83
CA LYS A 205 -5.43 15.86 0.91
C LYS A 205 -4.37 16.66 0.16
N VAL A 206 -3.12 16.20 0.19
CA VAL A 206 -2.02 16.85 -0.53
C VAL A 206 -2.26 16.75 -2.03
N LEU A 207 -2.50 15.56 -2.58
CA LEU A 207 -2.76 15.39 -4.01
C LEU A 207 -4.01 16.17 -4.46
N LYS A 208 -5.11 16.08 -3.70
CA LYS A 208 -6.36 16.80 -4.00
C LYS A 208 -6.20 18.32 -4.00
N ARG A 209 -5.38 18.89 -3.09
CA ARG A 209 -5.08 20.34 -3.07
C ARG A 209 -4.26 20.78 -4.27
N ASN A 210 -3.48 19.88 -4.85
CA ASN A 210 -2.63 20.14 -6.01
C ASN A 210 -3.30 19.73 -7.35
N GLY A 211 -4.61 19.44 -7.36
CA GLY A 211 -5.38 19.29 -8.60
C GLY A 211 -5.77 17.86 -8.96
N ALA A 212 -5.40 16.84 -8.18
CA ALA A 212 -5.87 15.48 -8.42
C ALA A 212 -7.41 15.41 -8.30
N LYS A 213 -8.08 14.88 -9.33
CA LYS A 213 -9.55 14.71 -9.36
C LYS A 213 -9.96 13.47 -8.57
N GLU A 214 -9.23 12.37 -8.74
CA GLU A 214 -9.49 11.11 -8.05
C GLU A 214 -8.25 10.64 -7.32
N VAL A 215 -8.42 10.26 -6.06
CA VAL A 215 -7.34 9.69 -5.26
C VAL A 215 -7.87 8.47 -4.52
N TRP A 216 -7.32 7.34 -4.84
CA TRP A 216 -7.62 6.05 -4.21
C TRP A 216 -6.54 5.65 -3.23
N GLY A 217 -6.89 4.85 -2.24
CA GLY A 217 -5.94 4.10 -1.44
C GLY A 217 -5.92 2.64 -1.88
N LEU A 218 -4.74 2.05 -1.97
CA LEU A 218 -4.56 0.61 -2.15
C LEU A 218 -3.60 0.11 -1.08
N THR A 219 -3.96 -0.98 -0.40
CA THR A 219 -3.09 -1.62 0.60
C THR A 219 -3.05 -3.12 0.43
N ILE A 220 -1.94 -3.73 0.85
CA ILE A 220 -1.80 -5.19 0.87
C ILE A 220 -2.82 -5.77 1.85
N ALA A 221 -2.92 -5.16 3.04
CA ALA A 221 -3.74 -5.71 4.12
C ALA A 221 -4.48 -4.65 4.94
N ARG A 222 -5.47 -5.10 5.69
CA ARG A 222 -6.18 -4.34 6.71
C ARG A 222 -6.42 -5.20 7.95
#